data_4911ec6cc6801686559416a7524e84f5
#
_entry.id   4911ec6cc6801686559416a7524e84f5
#
_cell.length_a   1.000
_cell.length_b   1.000
_cell.length_c   1.000
_cell.angle_alpha   90.00
_cell.angle_beta   90.00
_cell.angle_gamma   90.00
#
_symmetry.space_group_name_H-M   'P 1'
#
loop_
_entity.id
_entity.type
_entity.pdbx_description
1 polymer ?
#
loop_
_entity_poly.entity_id
_entity_poly.type
_entity_poly.pdbx_seq_one_letter_code
_entity_poly.pdbx_strand_id
1 'polypeptide(L)'
;MKLPRTKLYISLFDLSKAYFKILLGIDLRKGVEVKKFENLLEKYWQRKKCFTLSTCRLALYYVLKSLKLSKDDEILLSPIQIPDFINAITNL
;
A
#
# COMPACT_ATOMS: atom_id res chain seq x y z
N MET A 1 26.86 6.03 -10.94
CA MET A 1 25.89 6.89 -10.20
C MET A 1 25.33 6.08 -9.03
N LYS A 2 25.72 6.37 -7.80
CA LYS A 2 25.17 5.68 -6.62
C LYS A 2 23.85 6.36 -6.26
N LEU A 3 22.73 5.73 -6.54
CA LEU A 3 21.44 6.20 -6.06
C LEU A 3 21.38 6.05 -4.53
N PRO A 4 21.07 7.11 -3.78
CA PRO A 4 20.93 6.99 -2.33
C PRO A 4 19.75 6.06 -2.03
N ARG A 5 19.98 5.03 -1.20
CA ARG A 5 18.96 4.04 -0.80
C ARG A 5 17.76 4.65 -0.06
N THR A 6 17.94 5.86 0.48
CA THR A 6 16.92 6.55 1.29
C THR A 6 16.88 8.02 0.92
N LYS A 7 16.21 8.35 -0.18
CA LYS A 7 15.87 9.74 -0.47
C LYS A 7 14.44 9.97 -0.03
N LEU A 8 14.27 10.69 1.08
CA LEU A 8 12.97 11.18 1.48
C LEU A 8 12.55 12.28 0.51
N TYR A 9 11.55 12.00 -0.33
CA TYR A 9 10.93 12.97 -1.23
C TYR A 9 9.85 13.80 -0.54
N ILE A 10 10.08 14.14 0.72
CA ILE A 10 9.16 14.96 1.50
C ILE A 10 9.72 16.37 1.54
N SER A 11 8.96 17.32 1.02
CA SER A 11 9.29 18.73 1.12
C SER A 11 9.08 19.23 2.55
N LEU A 12 9.92 20.18 3.01
CA LEU A 12 9.70 20.88 4.28
C LEU A 12 8.31 21.55 4.33
N PHE A 13 7.81 21.97 3.17
CA PHE A 13 6.48 22.53 3.03
C PHE A 13 5.37 21.50 3.30
N ASP A 14 5.54 20.27 2.86
CA ASP A 14 4.57 19.20 3.13
C ASP A 14 4.58 18.78 4.60
N LEU A 15 5.77 18.77 5.22
CA LEU A 15 5.92 18.54 6.66
C LEU A 15 5.23 19.66 7.48
N SER A 16 5.40 20.92 7.09
CA SER A 16 4.75 22.04 7.79
C SER A 16 3.23 21.96 7.67
N LYS A 17 2.70 21.62 6.51
CA LYS A 17 1.25 21.39 6.31
C LYS A 17 0.73 20.25 7.18
N ALA A 18 1.45 19.15 7.26
CA ALA A 18 1.06 18.01 8.10
C ALA A 18 1.04 18.42 9.58
N TYR A 19 2.07 19.15 10.02
CA TYR A 19 2.16 19.67 11.39
C TYR A 19 0.98 20.60 11.73
N PHE A 20 0.67 21.55 10.86
CA PHE A 20 -0.48 22.46 11.04
C PHE A 20 -1.82 21.71 11.10
N LYS A 21 -2.02 20.69 10.27
CA LYS A 21 -3.23 19.86 10.32
C LYS A 21 -3.38 19.13 11.65
N ILE A 22 -2.29 18.62 12.21
CA ILE A 22 -2.28 17.95 13.52
C ILE A 22 -2.62 18.97 14.62
N LEU A 23 -2.02 20.16 14.58
CA LEU A 23 -2.22 21.22 15.58
C LEU A 23 -3.66 21.73 15.59
N LEU A 24 -4.31 21.78 14.43
CA LEU A 24 -5.73 22.14 14.26
C LEU A 24 -6.70 21.01 14.63
N GLY A 25 -6.19 19.87 15.12
CA GLY A 25 -7.04 18.73 15.51
C GLY A 25 -7.77 18.07 14.33
N ILE A 26 -7.30 18.28 13.10
CA ILE A 26 -7.89 17.65 11.93
C ILE A 26 -7.60 16.16 12.00
N ASP A 27 -8.66 15.35 12.02
CA ASP A 27 -8.54 13.91 12.06
C ASP A 27 -7.97 13.37 10.73
N LEU A 28 -6.67 13.07 10.75
CA LEU A 28 -5.95 12.52 9.61
C LEU A 28 -6.43 11.11 9.23
N ARG A 29 -7.22 10.45 10.11
CA ARG A 29 -7.78 9.12 9.86
C ARG A 29 -8.95 9.12 8.88
N LYS A 30 -9.56 10.26 8.64
CA LYS A 30 -10.75 10.38 7.76
C LYS A 30 -10.48 10.17 6.28
N GLY A 31 -9.24 9.90 5.90
CA GLY A 31 -8.89 9.36 4.59
C GLY A 31 -9.22 10.23 3.37
N VAL A 32 -9.51 11.52 3.55
CA VAL A 32 -9.81 12.42 2.40
C VAL A 32 -8.65 12.49 1.42
N GLU A 33 -7.43 12.58 1.92
CA GLU A 33 -6.23 12.62 1.08
C GLU A 33 -5.94 11.25 0.43
N VAL A 34 -6.23 10.16 1.15
CA VAL A 34 -6.13 8.79 0.63
C VAL A 34 -7.08 8.63 -0.56
N LYS A 35 -8.33 9.06 -0.39
CA LYS A 35 -9.33 8.96 -1.46
C LYS A 35 -8.98 9.81 -2.69
N LYS A 36 -8.40 11.00 -2.50
CA LYS A 36 -7.87 11.81 -3.59
C LYS A 36 -6.74 11.09 -4.33
N PHE A 37 -5.84 10.46 -3.59
CA PHE A 37 -4.74 9.70 -4.16
C PHE A 37 -5.24 8.47 -4.94
N GLU A 38 -6.19 7.72 -4.38
CA GLU A 38 -6.82 6.59 -5.06
C GLU A 38 -7.47 7.02 -6.38
N ASN A 39 -8.22 8.12 -6.38
CA ASN A 39 -8.85 8.67 -7.58
C ASN A 39 -7.82 9.11 -8.64
N LEU A 40 -6.66 9.64 -8.23
CA LEU A 40 -5.57 9.96 -9.14
C LEU A 40 -4.96 8.70 -9.76
N LEU A 41 -4.76 7.65 -8.97
CA LEU A 41 -4.26 6.35 -9.45
C LEU A 41 -5.25 5.69 -10.41
N GLU A 42 -6.56 5.76 -10.13
CA GLU A 42 -7.60 5.27 -11.03
C GLU A 42 -7.51 5.91 -12.42
N LYS A 43 -7.35 7.23 -12.45
CA LYS A 43 -7.17 7.98 -13.71
C LYS A 43 -5.87 7.63 -14.41
N TYR A 44 -4.78 7.56 -13.65
CA TYR A 44 -3.45 7.31 -14.21
C TYR A 44 -3.33 5.91 -14.84
N TRP A 45 -3.86 4.90 -14.15
CA TRP A 45 -3.83 3.52 -14.64
C TRP A 45 -5.08 3.09 -15.43
N GLN A 46 -6.00 4.02 -15.65
CA GLN A 46 -7.28 3.75 -16.36
C GLN A 46 -8.01 2.54 -15.78
N ARG A 47 -8.03 2.42 -14.45
CA ARG A 47 -8.71 1.36 -13.72
C ARG A 47 -9.97 1.88 -13.05
N LYS A 48 -10.97 1.00 -12.91
CA LYS A 48 -12.27 1.39 -12.33
C LYS A 48 -12.20 1.72 -10.85
N LYS A 49 -11.31 1.05 -10.10
CA LYS A 49 -11.11 1.28 -8.67
C LYS A 49 -9.68 0.96 -8.26
N CYS A 50 -9.12 1.81 -7.42
CA CYS A 50 -7.86 1.60 -6.74
C CYS A 50 -8.08 1.69 -5.24
N PHE A 51 -7.37 0.85 -4.48
CA PHE A 51 -7.38 0.86 -3.03
C PHE A 51 -5.95 0.93 -2.54
N THR A 52 -5.72 1.79 -1.56
CA THR A 52 -4.46 1.86 -0.84
C THR A 52 -4.56 1.04 0.43
N LEU A 53 -3.51 0.29 0.73
CA LEU A 53 -3.42 -0.55 1.91
C LEU A 53 -2.18 -0.20 2.71
N SER A 54 -2.21 -0.46 4.01
CA SER A 54 -1.13 -0.07 4.93
C SER A 54 0.19 -0.77 4.65
N THR A 55 0.14 -2.00 4.13
CA THR A 55 1.34 -2.80 3.82
C THR A 55 1.15 -3.61 2.55
N CYS A 56 2.27 -3.89 1.87
CA CYS A 56 2.28 -4.77 0.71
C CYS A 56 1.82 -6.21 1.05
N ARG A 57 2.12 -6.68 2.26
CA ARG A 57 1.68 -8.00 2.76
C ARG A 57 0.16 -8.10 2.85
N LEU A 58 -0.47 -7.07 3.40
CA LEU A 58 -1.93 -7.00 3.48
C LEU A 58 -2.56 -6.93 2.09
N ALA A 59 -1.92 -6.19 1.16
CA ALA A 59 -2.36 -6.14 -0.22
C ALA A 59 -2.31 -7.51 -0.88
N LEU A 60 -1.19 -8.22 -0.72
CA LEU A 60 -1.04 -9.59 -1.23
C LEU A 60 -2.13 -10.53 -0.66
N TYR A 61 -2.34 -10.50 0.64
CA TYR A 61 -3.37 -11.32 1.29
C TYR A 61 -4.76 -11.09 0.67
N TYR A 62 -5.17 -9.83 0.51
CA TYR A 62 -6.47 -9.52 -0.10
C TYR A 62 -6.56 -9.92 -1.57
N VAL A 63 -5.48 -9.75 -2.34
CA VAL A 63 -5.43 -10.21 -3.74
C VAL A 63 -5.63 -11.72 -3.80
N LEU A 64 -4.86 -12.49 -3.04
CA LEU A 64 -4.95 -13.94 -3.01
C LEU A 64 -6.34 -14.42 -2.54
N LYS A 65 -6.88 -13.78 -1.51
CA LYS A 65 -8.23 -14.08 -1.03
C LYS A 65 -9.31 -13.81 -2.08
N SER A 66 -9.12 -12.80 -2.92
CA SER A 66 -10.06 -12.47 -4.00
C SER A 66 -10.05 -13.51 -5.13
N LEU A 67 -8.96 -14.24 -5.29
CA LEU A 67 -8.81 -15.31 -6.29
C LEU A 67 -9.57 -16.58 -5.91
N LYS A 68 -10.05 -16.70 -4.66
CA LYS A 68 -10.79 -17.87 -4.16
C LYS A 68 -10.05 -19.19 -4.40
N LEU A 69 -8.76 -19.20 -4.09
CA LEU A 69 -7.91 -20.37 -4.26
C LEU A 69 -8.43 -21.55 -3.42
N SER A 70 -8.33 -22.75 -3.99
CA SER A 70 -8.63 -24.02 -3.35
C SER A 70 -7.39 -24.59 -2.66
N LYS A 71 -7.57 -25.64 -1.86
CA LYS A 71 -6.43 -26.31 -1.20
C LYS A 71 -5.47 -27.00 -2.18
N ASP A 72 -5.94 -27.28 -3.39
CA ASP A 72 -5.17 -27.98 -4.43
C ASP A 72 -4.47 -27.00 -5.38
N ASP A 73 -4.68 -25.68 -5.20
CA ASP A 73 -4.01 -24.68 -6.00
C ASP A 73 -2.58 -24.45 -5.52
N GLU A 74 -1.65 -24.33 -6.46
CA GLU A 74 -0.25 -24.10 -6.19
C GLU A 74 0.13 -22.65 -6.46
N ILE A 75 0.94 -22.07 -5.56
CA ILE A 75 1.50 -20.74 -5.73
C ILE A 75 3.01 -20.85 -5.89
N LEU A 76 3.51 -20.47 -7.08
CA LEU A 76 4.94 -20.46 -7.35
C LEU A 76 5.57 -19.18 -6.78
N LEU A 77 6.57 -19.36 -5.94
CA LEU A 77 7.31 -18.27 -5.31
C LEU A 77 8.80 -18.37 -5.63
N SER A 78 9.48 -17.21 -5.61
CA SER A 78 10.94 -17.19 -5.62
C SER A 78 11.49 -17.86 -4.34
N PRO A 79 12.61 -18.59 -4.42
CA PRO A 79 13.23 -19.20 -3.23
C PRO A 79 13.76 -18.17 -2.23
N ILE A 80 14.04 -16.93 -2.69
CA ILE A 80 14.44 -15.82 -1.84
C ILE A 80 13.22 -14.96 -1.58
N GLN A 81 12.61 -15.16 -0.41
CA GLN A 81 11.38 -14.45 -0.02
C GLN A 81 11.42 -14.01 1.44
N ILE A 82 10.69 -12.94 1.75
CA ILE A 82 10.47 -12.52 3.13
C ILE A 82 9.50 -13.50 3.80
N PRO A 83 9.80 -14.04 4.99
CA PRO A 83 8.96 -15.03 5.68
C PRO A 83 7.49 -14.62 5.80
N ASP A 84 7.23 -13.33 5.98
CA ASP A 84 5.88 -12.81 6.11
C ASP A 84 5.01 -12.96 4.85
N PHE A 85 5.63 -13.07 3.66
CA PHE A 85 4.90 -13.38 2.43
C PHE A 85 4.44 -14.83 2.42
N ILE A 86 5.28 -15.74 2.90
CA ILE A 86 4.95 -17.16 3.03
C ILE A 86 3.80 -17.31 4.02
N ASN A 87 3.90 -16.64 5.19
CA ASN A 87 2.85 -16.66 6.20
C ASN A 87 1.50 -16.10 5.68
N ALA A 88 1.55 -15.06 4.83
CA ALA A 88 0.33 -14.50 4.23
C ALA A 88 -0.37 -15.48 3.28
N ILE A 89 0.38 -16.38 2.65
CA ILE A 89 -0.15 -17.41 1.75
C ILE A 89 -0.67 -18.62 2.54
N THR A 90 0.08 -19.07 3.55
CA THR A 90 -0.29 -20.26 4.34
C THR A 90 -1.49 -20.03 5.26
N ASN A 91 -1.83 -18.75 5.53
CA ASN A 91 -2.99 -18.38 6.36
C ASN A 91 -4.24 -18.00 5.51
N LEU A 92 -4.28 -18.36 4.24
CA LEU A 92 -5.45 -18.20 3.38
C LEU A 92 -6.50 -19.28 3.65
#